data_582fc66cc8b9b09254def2f8cbc4d799
#
_entry.id   582fc66cc8b9b09254def2f8cbc4d799
#
_cell.length_a   1.000
_cell.length_b   1.000
_cell.length_c   1.000
_cell.angle_alpha   90.00
_cell.angle_beta   90.00
_cell.angle_gamma   90.00
#
_symmetry.space_group_name_H-M   'P 1'
#
loop_
_entity.id
_entity.type
_entity.pdbx_description
1 polymer ?
#
loop_
_entity_poly.entity_id
_entity_poly.type
_entity_poly.pdbx_seq_one_letter_code
_entity_poly.pdbx_strand_id
1 'polypeptide(L)'
;MRPAHFSEQDLARLALSAQLKYLSEELRLAVAEPDGPTADGSGSVLAERVLRVLDDGVPALQDALVAHLRARDIPWAWIGPRTGLGQDDARARWGRTEPVRLADARATAAALDEWYVRHAQLEPLAHVSNPVSRLLGDVEGDPQRCLICAKYAGEAVPAWAGRPQPPGGHLIDDGTWRVGHGPAGFWPRGTLLIESHRHFLGHAEIAPDEATSLALLIRRLTDPLKEATGAPRVHVWSNMEGTPHFHTWMVPRVTEVPSGRHFIANPGYCTAVEAEEAVHAIRKALESHARTEADT
;
A
#
# COMPACT_ATOMS: atom_id res chain seq x y z
N MET A 1 -16.57 19.70 10.07
CA MET A 1 -16.47 18.24 9.91
C MET A 1 -16.88 17.59 11.21
N ARG A 2 -17.89 16.72 11.22
CA ARG A 2 -18.18 15.89 12.40
C ARG A 2 -17.05 14.87 12.51
N PRO A 3 -16.54 14.55 13.70
CA PRO A 3 -15.60 13.45 13.86
C PRO A 3 -16.27 12.17 13.38
N ALA A 4 -15.59 11.40 12.52
CA ALA A 4 -16.07 10.09 12.10
C ALA A 4 -16.23 9.20 13.35
N HIS A 5 -17.44 8.80 13.67
CA HIS A 5 -17.71 7.89 14.75
C HIS A 5 -17.63 6.46 14.19
N PHE A 6 -16.58 5.75 14.57
CA PHE A 6 -16.51 4.30 14.33
C PHE A 6 -17.53 3.61 15.23
N SER A 7 -18.34 2.74 14.64
CA SER A 7 -19.24 1.88 15.38
C SER A 7 -18.45 0.83 16.19
N GLU A 8 -19.10 0.16 17.14
CA GLU A 8 -18.49 -0.97 17.85
C GLU A 8 -18.08 -2.10 16.87
N GLN A 9 -18.88 -2.33 15.84
CA GLN A 9 -18.57 -3.28 14.78
C GLN A 9 -17.29 -2.90 14.01
N ASP A 10 -17.10 -1.60 13.70
CA ASP A 10 -15.92 -1.11 13.01
C ASP A 10 -14.66 -1.26 13.87
N LEU A 11 -14.74 -0.90 15.14
CA LEU A 11 -13.63 -1.04 16.08
C LEU A 11 -13.24 -2.51 16.26
N ALA A 12 -14.19 -3.41 16.40
CA ALA A 12 -13.95 -4.84 16.49
C ALA A 12 -13.36 -5.41 15.19
N ARG A 13 -13.81 -4.92 14.02
CA ARG A 13 -13.23 -5.28 12.71
C ARG A 13 -11.79 -4.82 12.58
N LEU A 14 -11.48 -3.58 12.97
CA LEU A 14 -10.11 -3.05 12.93
C LEU A 14 -9.17 -3.82 13.84
N ALA A 15 -9.61 -4.15 15.08
CA ALA A 15 -8.82 -4.94 16.01
C ALA A 15 -8.52 -6.34 15.45
N LEU A 16 -9.51 -7.01 14.85
CA LEU A 16 -9.31 -8.29 14.19
C LEU A 16 -8.29 -8.18 13.04
N SER A 17 -8.42 -7.15 12.19
CA SER A 17 -7.51 -6.92 11.08
C SER A 17 -6.08 -6.62 11.56
N ALA A 18 -5.92 -5.89 12.68
CA ALA A 18 -4.61 -5.62 13.29
C ALA A 18 -3.95 -6.90 13.82
N GLN A 19 -4.71 -7.81 14.42
CA GLN A 19 -4.18 -9.11 14.88
C GLN A 19 -3.78 -10.00 13.69
N LEU A 20 -4.58 -10.03 12.63
CA LEU A 20 -4.23 -10.77 11.41
C LEU A 20 -2.95 -10.24 10.78
N LYS A 21 -2.78 -8.90 10.71
CA LYS A 21 -1.55 -8.26 10.26
C LYS A 21 -0.36 -8.70 11.12
N TYR A 22 -0.48 -8.56 12.44
CA TYR A 22 0.57 -8.92 13.39
C TYR A 22 1.05 -10.37 13.18
N LEU A 23 0.12 -11.33 13.14
CA LEU A 23 0.45 -12.73 12.92
C LEU A 23 1.09 -12.99 11.55
N SER A 24 0.60 -12.34 10.50
CA SER A 24 1.19 -12.44 9.17
C SER A 24 2.65 -11.97 9.15
N GLU A 25 2.97 -10.89 9.85
CA GLU A 25 4.33 -10.36 9.97
C GLU A 25 5.24 -11.31 10.77
N GLU A 26 4.78 -11.80 11.93
CA GLU A 26 5.53 -12.74 12.76
C GLU A 26 5.81 -14.07 12.03
N LEU A 27 4.79 -14.63 11.35
CA LEU A 27 4.95 -15.86 10.57
C LEU A 27 5.90 -15.66 9.38
N ARG A 28 5.82 -14.51 8.70
CA ARG A 28 6.74 -14.18 7.60
C ARG A 28 8.18 -14.08 8.09
N LEU A 29 8.40 -13.46 9.25
CA LEU A 29 9.71 -13.37 9.85
C LEU A 29 10.22 -14.75 10.26
N ALA A 30 9.37 -15.60 10.83
CA ALA A 30 9.75 -16.96 11.22
C ALA A 30 10.22 -17.82 10.02
N VAL A 31 9.64 -17.63 8.84
CA VAL A 31 10.04 -18.38 7.61
C VAL A 31 11.51 -18.09 7.24
N ALA A 32 11.98 -16.86 7.45
CA ALA A 32 13.32 -16.44 7.08
C ALA A 32 14.28 -16.36 8.29
N GLU A 33 13.81 -16.70 9.51
CA GLU A 33 14.61 -16.63 10.74
C GLU A 33 15.71 -17.70 10.72
N PRO A 34 16.99 -17.33 10.84
CA PRO A 34 18.04 -18.31 11.05
C PRO A 34 17.82 -19.06 12.36
N ASP A 35 17.91 -20.39 12.34
CA ASP A 35 17.80 -21.18 13.56
C ASP A 35 19.13 -21.13 14.32
N GLY A 36 19.28 -20.07 15.14
CA GLY A 36 20.45 -19.83 15.97
C GLY A 36 20.10 -19.89 17.47
N PRO A 37 21.11 -20.00 18.35
CA PRO A 37 20.88 -19.97 19.77
C PRO A 37 20.37 -18.60 20.23
N THR A 38 19.54 -18.60 21.29
CA THR A 38 19.14 -17.37 21.99
C THR A 38 20.38 -16.67 22.60
N ALA A 39 20.24 -15.39 22.93
CA ALA A 39 21.35 -14.59 23.46
C ALA A 39 22.01 -15.18 24.74
N ASP A 40 21.23 -15.92 25.53
CA ASP A 40 21.65 -16.63 26.72
C ASP A 40 22.08 -18.08 26.45
N GLY A 41 21.99 -18.54 25.21
CA GLY A 41 22.32 -19.91 24.79
C GLY A 41 21.34 -20.99 25.24
N SER A 42 20.17 -20.62 25.81
CA SER A 42 19.22 -21.57 26.43
C SER A 42 18.21 -22.16 25.45
N GLY A 43 18.10 -21.61 24.25
CA GLY A 43 17.06 -21.99 23.29
C GLY A 43 17.40 -21.66 21.84
N SER A 44 16.38 -21.71 20.99
CA SER A 44 16.43 -21.35 19.57
C SER A 44 15.59 -20.10 19.33
N VAL A 45 16.16 -19.11 18.64
CA VAL A 45 15.46 -17.86 18.28
C VAL A 45 14.22 -18.14 17.44
N LEU A 46 14.30 -19.08 16.49
CA LEU A 46 13.15 -19.52 15.71
C LEU A 46 12.07 -20.15 16.58
N ALA A 47 12.46 -21.06 17.51
CA ALA A 47 11.51 -21.70 18.39
C ALA A 47 10.80 -20.69 19.32
N GLU A 48 11.53 -19.72 19.90
CA GLU A 48 10.93 -18.66 20.72
C GLU A 48 9.91 -17.81 19.93
N ARG A 49 10.21 -17.46 18.67
CA ARG A 49 9.28 -16.73 17.82
C ARG A 49 8.02 -17.54 17.55
N VAL A 50 8.16 -18.83 17.21
CA VAL A 50 7.02 -19.71 16.94
C VAL A 50 6.17 -19.91 18.19
N LEU A 51 6.81 -20.14 19.35
CA LEU A 51 6.09 -20.28 20.63
C LEU A 51 5.32 -19.01 20.98
N ARG A 52 5.91 -17.82 20.80
CA ARG A 52 5.21 -16.53 21.00
C ARG A 52 3.98 -16.40 20.12
N VAL A 53 4.05 -16.82 18.86
CA VAL A 53 2.87 -16.84 17.96
C VAL A 53 1.79 -17.78 18.50
N LEU A 54 2.17 -18.95 18.98
CA LEU A 54 1.22 -19.96 19.50
C LEU A 54 0.62 -19.55 20.85
N ASP A 55 1.44 -19.06 21.76
CA ASP A 55 1.04 -18.80 23.15
C ASP A 55 0.34 -17.46 23.34
N ASP A 56 0.73 -16.43 22.58
CA ASP A 56 0.19 -15.08 22.68
C ASP A 56 -0.63 -14.69 21.44
N GLY A 57 -0.07 -14.90 20.25
CA GLY A 57 -0.65 -14.39 19.00
C GLY A 57 -1.96 -15.09 18.61
N VAL A 58 -2.01 -16.41 18.71
CA VAL A 58 -3.21 -17.18 18.36
C VAL A 58 -4.35 -16.94 19.36
N PRO A 59 -4.14 -16.94 20.68
CA PRO A 59 -5.18 -16.54 21.63
C PRO A 59 -5.69 -15.12 21.40
N ALA A 60 -4.82 -14.14 21.19
CA ALA A 60 -5.21 -12.76 20.92
C ALA A 60 -6.04 -12.64 19.62
N LEU A 61 -5.72 -13.43 18.58
CA LEU A 61 -6.53 -13.50 17.37
C LEU A 61 -7.91 -14.10 17.65
N GLN A 62 -8.00 -15.15 18.48
CA GLN A 62 -9.28 -15.74 18.88
C GLN A 62 -10.14 -14.73 19.62
N ASP A 63 -9.55 -13.99 20.56
CA ASP A 63 -10.24 -12.95 21.34
C ASP A 63 -10.78 -11.84 20.42
N ALA A 64 -9.97 -11.35 19.49
CA ALA A 64 -10.37 -10.34 18.50
C ALA A 64 -11.47 -10.86 17.55
N LEU A 65 -11.38 -12.13 17.11
CA LEU A 65 -12.40 -12.76 16.28
C LEU A 65 -13.74 -12.87 17.03
N VAL A 66 -13.73 -13.34 18.26
CA VAL A 66 -14.94 -13.46 19.07
C VAL A 66 -15.55 -12.09 19.34
N ALA A 67 -14.76 -11.07 19.67
CA ALA A 67 -15.23 -9.70 19.83
C ALA A 67 -15.91 -9.19 18.53
N HIS A 68 -15.31 -9.43 17.37
CA HIS A 68 -15.90 -9.07 16.08
C HIS A 68 -17.22 -9.80 15.80
N LEU A 69 -17.29 -11.09 16.08
CA LEU A 69 -18.50 -11.88 15.89
C LEU A 69 -19.63 -11.41 16.82
N ARG A 70 -19.29 -11.09 18.09
CA ARG A 70 -20.25 -10.57 19.06
C ARG A 70 -20.76 -9.18 18.75
N ALA A 71 -19.90 -8.29 18.26
CA ALA A 71 -20.29 -6.98 17.77
C ALA A 71 -21.29 -7.05 16.58
N ARG A 72 -21.37 -8.20 15.91
CA ARG A 72 -22.32 -8.51 14.83
C ARG A 72 -23.50 -9.37 15.29
N ASP A 73 -23.73 -9.47 16.60
CA ASP A 73 -24.80 -10.26 17.21
C ASP A 73 -24.77 -11.76 16.88
N ILE A 74 -23.64 -12.31 16.46
CA ILE A 74 -23.50 -13.74 16.20
C ILE A 74 -23.68 -14.51 17.53
N PRO A 75 -24.59 -15.48 17.59
CA PRO A 75 -24.93 -16.15 18.83
C PRO A 75 -23.83 -17.10 19.34
N TRP A 76 -23.74 -17.27 20.66
CA TRP A 76 -22.78 -18.19 21.30
C TRP A 76 -22.90 -19.62 20.80
N ALA A 77 -24.11 -20.07 20.47
CA ALA A 77 -24.38 -21.38 19.88
C ALA A 77 -23.63 -21.59 18.54
N TRP A 78 -23.34 -20.53 17.83
CA TRP A 78 -22.53 -20.57 16.59
C TRP A 78 -21.04 -20.46 16.89
N ILE A 79 -20.64 -19.60 17.83
CA ILE A 79 -19.22 -19.30 18.18
C ILE A 79 -18.58 -20.49 18.88
N GLY A 80 -19.22 -21.06 19.92
CA GLY A 80 -18.67 -22.09 20.79
C GLY A 80 -18.05 -23.26 20.01
N PRO A 81 -18.84 -24.01 19.22
CA PRO A 81 -18.33 -25.17 18.49
C PRO A 81 -17.18 -24.85 17.53
N ARG A 82 -17.11 -23.61 16.99
CA ARG A 82 -16.08 -23.16 16.04
C ARG A 82 -14.79 -22.70 16.72
N THR A 83 -14.84 -22.43 18.00
CA THR A 83 -13.66 -22.13 18.84
C THR A 83 -13.18 -23.34 19.62
N GLY A 84 -13.74 -24.52 19.36
CA GLY A 84 -13.39 -25.75 20.07
C GLY A 84 -13.99 -25.87 21.49
N LEU A 85 -14.93 -25.00 21.83
CA LEU A 85 -15.58 -24.97 23.14
C LEU A 85 -17.08 -25.27 23.03
N GLY A 86 -17.68 -25.64 24.15
CA GLY A 86 -19.15 -25.63 24.30
C GLY A 86 -19.67 -24.18 24.29
N GLN A 87 -20.98 -24.01 24.03
CA GLN A 87 -21.62 -22.69 24.06
C GLN A 87 -21.40 -21.97 25.39
N ASP A 88 -21.58 -22.69 26.50
CA ASP A 88 -21.51 -22.13 27.85
C ASP A 88 -20.05 -21.80 28.23
N ASP A 89 -19.10 -22.64 27.85
CA ASP A 89 -17.67 -22.40 28.06
C ASP A 89 -17.17 -21.20 27.26
N ALA A 90 -17.59 -21.07 26.00
CA ALA A 90 -17.29 -19.92 25.18
C ALA A 90 -17.85 -18.62 25.79
N ARG A 91 -19.09 -18.69 26.28
CA ARG A 91 -19.73 -17.57 26.98
C ARG A 91 -19.05 -17.25 28.31
N ALA A 92 -18.60 -18.25 29.08
CA ALA A 92 -17.85 -18.02 30.30
C ALA A 92 -16.52 -17.37 30.05
N ARG A 93 -15.81 -17.80 29.00
CA ARG A 93 -14.48 -17.24 28.59
C ARG A 93 -14.57 -15.80 28.07
N TRP A 94 -15.53 -15.51 27.18
CA TRP A 94 -15.55 -14.22 26.44
C TRP A 94 -16.79 -13.35 26.77
N GLY A 95 -17.76 -13.80 27.53
CA GLY A 95 -18.99 -13.05 27.76
C GLY A 95 -18.85 -11.77 28.57
N ARG A 96 -17.70 -11.58 29.24
CA ARG A 96 -17.32 -10.36 29.97
C ARG A 96 -16.28 -9.52 29.30
N THR A 97 -16.00 -9.79 28.02
CA THR A 97 -14.99 -9.03 27.26
C THR A 97 -15.46 -7.58 27.11
N GLU A 98 -14.62 -6.64 27.52
CA GLU A 98 -14.86 -5.21 27.34
C GLU A 98 -14.98 -4.87 25.85
N PRO A 99 -15.79 -3.86 25.48
CA PRO A 99 -15.84 -3.36 24.12
C PRO A 99 -14.45 -2.96 23.62
N VAL A 100 -14.16 -3.30 22.37
CA VAL A 100 -12.86 -2.96 21.76
C VAL A 100 -12.66 -1.45 21.75
N ARG A 101 -11.54 -1.02 22.27
CA ARG A 101 -11.10 0.39 22.25
C ARG A 101 -9.79 0.49 21.48
N LEU A 102 -9.74 1.35 20.49
CA LEU A 102 -8.53 1.72 19.76
C LEU A 102 -8.21 3.17 20.06
N ALA A 103 -6.97 3.44 20.38
CA ALA A 103 -6.51 4.81 20.71
C ALA A 103 -6.72 5.77 19.53
N ASP A 104 -6.47 5.29 18.31
CA ASP A 104 -6.74 6.00 17.06
C ASP A 104 -7.20 5.00 15.99
N ALA A 105 -8.51 4.85 15.85
CA ALA A 105 -9.11 3.93 14.90
C ALA A 105 -8.84 4.36 13.44
N ARG A 106 -8.76 5.66 13.17
CA ARG A 106 -8.49 6.19 11.83
C ARG A 106 -7.04 5.91 11.41
N ALA A 107 -6.08 6.17 12.28
CA ALA A 107 -4.68 5.83 12.02
C ALA A 107 -4.49 4.32 11.87
N THR A 108 -5.18 3.51 12.68
CA THR A 108 -5.16 2.06 12.57
C THR A 108 -5.68 1.60 11.20
N ALA A 109 -6.82 2.13 10.73
CA ALA A 109 -7.38 1.80 9.43
C ALA A 109 -6.41 2.18 8.29
N ALA A 110 -5.86 3.38 8.33
CA ALA A 110 -4.88 3.84 7.33
C ALA A 110 -3.62 2.97 7.29
N ALA A 111 -3.09 2.61 8.46
CA ALA A 111 -1.90 1.74 8.55
C ALA A 111 -2.18 0.31 8.03
N LEU A 112 -3.40 -0.20 8.22
CA LEU A 112 -3.83 -1.48 7.68
C LEU A 112 -4.00 -1.43 6.16
N ASP A 113 -4.57 -0.34 5.62
CA ASP A 113 -4.67 -0.12 4.18
C ASP A 113 -3.27 -0.06 3.53
N GLU A 114 -2.36 0.71 4.10
CA GLU A 114 -0.96 0.80 3.63
C GLU A 114 -0.27 -0.56 3.66
N TRP A 115 -0.43 -1.30 4.76
CA TRP A 115 0.15 -2.63 4.90
C TRP A 115 -0.43 -3.59 3.87
N TYR A 116 -1.75 -3.61 3.69
CA TYR A 116 -2.42 -4.49 2.73
C TYR A 116 -1.96 -4.19 1.30
N VAL A 117 -2.00 -2.94 0.87
CA VAL A 117 -1.55 -2.53 -0.47
C VAL A 117 -0.10 -2.92 -0.72
N ARG A 118 0.78 -2.79 0.30
CA ARG A 118 2.19 -3.18 0.19
C ARG A 118 2.39 -4.70 0.03
N HIS A 119 1.54 -5.52 0.62
CA HIS A 119 1.72 -6.98 0.69
C HIS A 119 0.78 -7.78 -0.20
N ALA A 120 -0.33 -7.21 -0.65
CA ALA A 120 -1.33 -7.88 -1.50
C ALA A 120 -0.93 -7.97 -2.99
N GLN A 121 0.33 -7.81 -3.32
CA GLN A 121 0.85 -7.74 -4.69
C GLN A 121 0.62 -9.02 -5.53
N LEU A 122 0.01 -10.04 -4.97
CA LEU A 122 -0.16 -11.35 -5.62
C LEU A 122 -1.55 -11.56 -6.25
N GLU A 123 -2.53 -10.69 -5.98
CA GLU A 123 -3.87 -10.83 -6.53
C GLU A 123 -4.23 -9.69 -7.48
N PRO A 124 -4.42 -9.95 -8.78
CA PRO A 124 -4.75 -8.92 -9.78
C PRO A 124 -6.06 -8.16 -9.51
N LEU A 125 -6.90 -8.66 -8.61
CA LEU A 125 -8.23 -8.11 -8.31
C LEU A 125 -8.28 -7.25 -7.03
N ALA A 126 -7.19 -7.13 -6.29
CA ALA A 126 -7.20 -6.51 -4.97
C ALA A 126 -6.69 -5.05 -4.94
N HIS A 127 -6.57 -4.37 -6.07
CA HIS A 127 -6.11 -2.98 -6.12
C HIS A 127 -7.22 -2.00 -5.71
N VAL A 128 -7.70 -2.19 -4.51
CA VAL A 128 -8.54 -1.22 -3.82
C VAL A 128 -7.63 -0.35 -2.96
N SER A 129 -7.70 0.95 -3.15
CA SER A 129 -6.85 1.93 -2.47
C SER A 129 -7.01 1.96 -0.95
N ASN A 130 -8.13 1.48 -0.45
CA ASN A 130 -8.48 1.47 0.96
C ASN A 130 -9.23 0.17 1.35
N PRO A 131 -8.60 -1.00 1.18
CA PRO A 131 -9.27 -2.29 1.29
C PRO A 131 -9.84 -2.56 2.69
N VAL A 132 -9.17 -2.13 3.75
CA VAL A 132 -9.63 -2.31 5.12
C VAL A 132 -10.67 -1.25 5.48
N SER A 133 -10.42 0.01 5.18
CA SER A 133 -11.36 1.11 5.45
C SER A 133 -12.70 0.91 4.75
N ARG A 134 -12.73 0.30 3.57
CA ARG A 134 -13.99 -0.03 2.85
C ARG A 134 -14.86 -1.08 3.52
N LEU A 135 -14.30 -1.87 4.44
CA LEU A 135 -15.05 -2.88 5.20
C LEU A 135 -15.75 -2.28 6.42
N LEU A 136 -15.42 -1.04 6.76
CA LEU A 136 -16.02 -0.33 7.88
C LEU A 136 -17.31 0.34 7.41
N GLY A 137 -18.33 0.38 8.31
CA GLY A 137 -19.51 1.20 8.08
C GLY A 137 -19.11 2.68 8.13
N ASP A 138 -19.94 3.58 7.76
CA ASP A 138 -19.87 5.05 7.88
C ASP A 138 -18.47 5.73 8.03
N VAL A 139 -17.40 5.06 7.65
CA VAL A 139 -16.14 5.76 7.43
C VAL A 139 -16.35 6.58 6.17
N GLU A 140 -16.34 7.90 6.30
CA GLU A 140 -16.37 8.87 5.21
C GLU A 140 -15.18 8.65 4.26
N GLY A 141 -15.19 7.59 3.53
CA GLY A 141 -14.35 7.30 2.40
C GLY A 141 -15.28 6.98 1.25
N ASP A 142 -15.69 8.02 0.52
CA ASP A 142 -16.31 7.83 -0.78
C ASP A 142 -15.40 6.87 -1.58
N PRO A 143 -15.85 5.63 -1.89
CA PRO A 143 -15.05 4.71 -2.69
C PRO A 143 -14.78 5.26 -4.09
N GLN A 144 -15.47 6.33 -4.49
CA GLN A 144 -15.25 7.09 -5.71
C GLN A 144 -14.37 8.33 -5.48
N ARG A 145 -13.93 8.61 -4.24
CA ARG A 145 -13.08 9.76 -3.95
C ARG A 145 -11.76 9.66 -4.73
N CYS A 146 -11.54 10.60 -5.60
CA CYS A 146 -10.29 10.69 -6.33
C CYS A 146 -9.15 11.15 -5.41
N LEU A 147 -8.25 10.24 -5.04
CA LEU A 147 -7.10 10.55 -4.17
C LEU A 147 -6.09 11.50 -4.83
N ILE A 148 -5.97 11.48 -6.15
CA ILE A 148 -5.09 12.43 -6.88
C ILE A 148 -5.67 13.84 -6.79
N CYS A 149 -6.98 14.03 -7.06
CA CYS A 149 -7.61 15.32 -6.88
C CYS A 149 -7.53 15.81 -5.43
N ALA A 150 -7.84 14.95 -4.46
CA ALA A 150 -7.76 15.24 -3.04
C ALA A 150 -6.35 15.67 -2.60
N LYS A 151 -5.32 14.94 -3.05
CA LYS A 151 -3.91 15.24 -2.81
C LYS A 151 -3.55 16.66 -3.24
N TYR A 152 -3.91 17.05 -4.45
CA TYR A 152 -3.61 18.38 -4.99
C TYR A 152 -4.53 19.49 -4.47
N ALA A 153 -5.69 19.15 -3.91
CA ALA A 153 -6.52 20.06 -3.14
C ALA A 153 -6.01 20.29 -1.71
N GLY A 154 -4.91 19.66 -1.30
CA GLY A 154 -4.33 19.78 0.04
C GLY A 154 -5.04 18.95 1.10
N GLU A 155 -5.88 18.00 0.69
CA GLU A 155 -6.54 17.09 1.61
C GLU A 155 -5.60 15.94 2.05
N ALA A 156 -5.87 15.39 3.23
CA ALA A 156 -5.12 14.24 3.72
C ALA A 156 -5.41 13.00 2.86
N VAL A 157 -4.33 12.39 2.34
CA VAL A 157 -4.37 11.14 1.59
C VAL A 157 -3.39 10.12 2.18
N PRO A 158 -3.62 8.81 2.02
CA PRO A 158 -2.68 7.77 2.44
C PRO A 158 -1.27 7.97 1.85
N ALA A 159 -0.25 7.47 2.53
CA ALA A 159 1.15 7.64 2.09
C ALA A 159 1.42 7.03 0.70
N TRP A 160 0.80 5.90 0.40
CA TRP A 160 0.92 5.22 -0.89
C TRP A 160 0.30 6.00 -2.07
N ALA A 161 -0.64 6.93 -1.83
CA ALA A 161 -1.17 7.83 -2.86
C ALA A 161 -0.20 8.98 -3.19
N GLY A 162 0.92 9.07 -2.49
CA GLY A 162 1.92 10.10 -2.64
C GLY A 162 1.59 11.41 -1.91
N ARG A 163 2.35 12.43 -2.25
CA ARG A 163 2.18 13.79 -1.70
C ARG A 163 2.15 14.79 -2.86
N PRO A 164 1.58 16.00 -2.67
CA PRO A 164 1.58 17.05 -3.69
C PRO A 164 3.00 17.40 -4.16
N GLN A 165 3.96 17.31 -3.25
CA GLN A 165 5.38 17.40 -3.55
C GLN A 165 5.99 16.00 -3.49
N PRO A 166 6.27 15.34 -4.62
CA PRO A 166 6.92 14.04 -4.64
C PRO A 166 8.40 14.16 -4.20
N PRO A 167 9.07 13.04 -3.84
CA PRO A 167 10.48 13.05 -3.53
C PRO A 167 11.31 13.75 -4.61
N GLY A 168 12.14 14.72 -4.25
CA GLY A 168 12.94 15.51 -5.18
C GLY A 168 12.16 16.51 -6.04
N GLY A 169 10.85 16.70 -5.79
CA GLY A 169 9.96 17.59 -6.54
C GLY A 169 9.52 17.01 -7.89
N HIS A 170 8.69 17.77 -8.60
CA HIS A 170 8.29 17.39 -9.95
C HIS A 170 9.46 17.54 -10.95
N LEU A 171 9.59 16.57 -11.84
CA LEU A 171 10.46 16.65 -13.02
C LEU A 171 9.83 17.52 -14.10
N ILE A 172 8.52 17.40 -14.26
CA ILE A 172 7.69 18.14 -15.20
C ILE A 172 6.36 18.47 -14.51
N ASP A 173 5.91 19.70 -14.69
CA ASP A 173 4.54 20.15 -14.38
C ASP A 173 4.20 21.21 -15.44
N ASP A 174 3.50 20.78 -16.50
CA ASP A 174 3.29 21.60 -17.72
C ASP A 174 1.83 22.05 -17.90
N GLY A 175 0.99 21.82 -16.87
CA GLY A 175 -0.44 22.14 -16.91
C GLY A 175 -1.30 21.03 -17.54
N THR A 176 -0.70 20.08 -18.23
CA THR A 176 -1.37 18.86 -18.73
C THR A 176 -0.98 17.64 -17.91
N TRP A 177 0.31 17.50 -17.66
CA TRP A 177 0.93 16.37 -16.96
C TRP A 177 1.78 16.83 -15.78
N ARG A 178 1.68 16.09 -14.67
CA ARG A 178 2.63 16.15 -13.57
C ARG A 178 3.46 14.87 -13.58
N VAL A 179 4.77 15.02 -13.54
CA VAL A 179 5.71 13.90 -13.49
C VAL A 179 6.59 14.03 -12.26
N GLY A 180 6.56 13.04 -11.41
CA GLY A 180 7.42 12.97 -10.24
C GLY A 180 7.76 11.51 -9.90
N HIS A 181 8.61 11.31 -8.90
CA HIS A 181 8.86 9.98 -8.37
C HIS A 181 7.60 9.43 -7.69
N GLY A 182 7.31 8.16 -7.90
CA GLY A 182 6.26 7.45 -7.16
C GLY A 182 6.55 7.47 -5.64
N PRO A 183 5.56 7.19 -4.79
CA PRO A 183 5.73 7.23 -3.35
C PRO A 183 6.87 6.32 -2.89
N ALA A 184 7.88 6.87 -2.21
CA ALA A 184 8.95 6.08 -1.60
C ALA A 184 8.39 5.09 -0.57
N GLY A 185 9.03 3.93 -0.43
CA GLY A 185 8.51 2.83 0.39
C GLY A 185 7.49 1.93 -0.29
N PHE A 186 7.00 2.31 -1.49
CA PHE A 186 6.01 1.54 -2.26
C PHE A 186 6.51 1.17 -3.67
N TRP A 187 7.51 1.89 -4.18
CA TRP A 187 8.01 1.72 -5.54
C TRP A 187 9.54 1.70 -5.58
N PRO A 188 10.15 1.03 -6.57
CA PRO A 188 11.59 1.00 -6.72
C PRO A 188 12.15 2.37 -7.11
N ARG A 189 13.43 2.55 -6.83
CA ARG A 189 14.21 3.73 -7.18
C ARG A 189 14.04 4.11 -8.66
N GLY A 190 13.71 5.36 -8.90
CA GLY A 190 13.53 5.91 -10.25
C GLY A 190 12.15 5.67 -10.85
N THR A 191 11.20 5.06 -10.15
CA THR A 191 9.84 4.93 -10.66
C THR A 191 9.20 6.29 -10.83
N LEU A 192 8.75 6.61 -12.05
CA LEU A 192 8.02 7.82 -12.34
C LEU A 192 6.52 7.58 -12.39
N LEU A 193 5.78 8.50 -11.82
CA LEU A 193 4.34 8.59 -11.90
C LEU A 193 4.00 9.82 -12.74
N ILE A 194 3.24 9.60 -13.81
CA ILE A 194 2.68 10.63 -14.68
C ILE A 194 1.20 10.74 -14.33
N GLU A 195 0.76 11.88 -13.83
CA GLU A 195 -0.62 12.17 -13.46
C GLU A 195 -1.19 13.26 -14.35
N SER A 196 -2.43 13.11 -14.82
CA SER A 196 -3.09 14.18 -15.55
C SER A 196 -3.52 15.31 -14.62
N HIS A 197 -3.48 16.56 -15.09
CA HIS A 197 -4.10 17.67 -14.36
C HIS A 197 -5.63 17.58 -14.40
N ARG A 198 -6.18 17.24 -15.56
CA ARG A 198 -7.61 17.03 -15.74
C ARG A 198 -8.01 15.66 -15.16
N HIS A 199 -9.11 15.64 -14.43
CA HIS A 199 -9.70 14.40 -13.95
C HIS A 199 -10.44 13.68 -15.09
N PHE A 200 -10.03 12.44 -15.38
CA PHE A 200 -10.72 11.48 -16.24
C PHE A 200 -10.31 10.06 -15.90
N LEU A 201 -11.11 9.06 -16.31
CA LEU A 201 -10.99 7.72 -15.74
C LEU A 201 -10.22 6.72 -16.61
N GLY A 202 -9.96 7.01 -17.85
CA GLY A 202 -9.29 6.02 -18.69
C GLY A 202 -8.94 6.52 -20.09
N HIS A 203 -8.29 5.66 -20.84
CA HIS A 203 -7.79 5.98 -22.19
C HIS A 203 -8.87 6.42 -23.19
N ALA A 204 -10.14 6.00 -22.98
CA ALA A 204 -11.25 6.41 -23.84
C ALA A 204 -11.64 7.89 -23.67
N GLU A 205 -11.25 8.50 -22.54
CA GLU A 205 -11.60 9.89 -22.21
C GLU A 205 -10.43 10.87 -22.43
N ILE A 206 -9.26 10.35 -22.83
CA ILE A 206 -8.09 11.16 -23.13
C ILE A 206 -8.34 11.98 -24.40
N ALA A 207 -8.06 13.28 -24.37
CA ALA A 207 -8.18 14.12 -25.55
C ALA A 207 -7.05 13.83 -26.56
N PRO A 208 -7.22 14.06 -27.86
CA PRO A 208 -6.22 13.75 -28.88
C PRO A 208 -4.86 14.44 -28.67
N ASP A 209 -4.86 15.66 -28.19
CA ASP A 209 -3.66 16.43 -27.83
C ASP A 209 -2.98 15.88 -26.55
N GLU A 210 -3.77 15.51 -25.55
CA GLU A 210 -3.28 14.83 -24.34
C GLU A 210 -2.64 13.47 -24.71
N ALA A 211 -3.28 12.67 -25.57
CA ALA A 211 -2.75 11.38 -26.00
C ALA A 211 -1.40 11.54 -26.73
N THR A 212 -1.31 12.55 -27.62
CA THR A 212 -0.09 12.85 -28.34
C THR A 212 1.02 13.33 -27.40
N SER A 213 0.70 14.26 -26.50
CA SER A 213 1.67 14.78 -25.52
C SER A 213 2.15 13.70 -24.56
N LEU A 214 1.27 12.77 -24.11
CA LEU A 214 1.64 11.65 -23.27
C LEU A 214 2.66 10.72 -23.97
N ALA A 215 2.40 10.37 -25.21
CA ALA A 215 3.30 9.51 -25.98
C ALA A 215 4.70 10.14 -26.15
N LEU A 216 4.75 11.42 -26.45
CA LEU A 216 6.01 12.19 -26.57
C LEU A 216 6.71 12.32 -25.20
N LEU A 217 5.95 12.51 -24.14
CA LEU A 217 6.46 12.57 -22.77
C LEU A 217 7.10 11.25 -22.35
N ILE A 218 6.41 10.12 -22.55
CA ILE A 218 6.96 8.78 -22.26
C ILE A 218 8.25 8.54 -23.05
N ARG A 219 8.27 8.87 -24.35
CA ARG A 219 9.47 8.78 -25.18
C ARG A 219 10.61 9.60 -24.58
N ARG A 220 10.37 10.88 -24.28
CA ARG A 220 11.35 11.82 -23.72
C ARG A 220 11.93 11.36 -22.39
N LEU A 221 11.14 10.72 -21.53
CA LEU A 221 11.55 10.26 -20.21
C LEU A 221 12.30 8.92 -20.24
N THR A 222 12.12 8.09 -21.28
CA THR A 222 12.58 6.70 -21.26
C THR A 222 14.10 6.57 -21.17
N ASP A 223 14.86 7.23 -22.03
CA ASP A 223 16.33 7.09 -22.05
C ASP A 223 17.00 7.80 -20.86
N PRO A 224 16.62 9.02 -20.46
CA PRO A 224 17.09 9.62 -19.21
C PRO A 224 16.83 8.75 -17.97
N LEU A 225 15.67 8.10 -17.91
CA LEU A 225 15.33 7.19 -16.81
C LEU A 225 16.23 5.96 -16.80
N LYS A 226 16.49 5.34 -17.97
CA LYS A 226 17.41 4.21 -18.10
C LYS A 226 18.84 4.61 -17.71
N GLU A 227 19.32 5.76 -18.17
CA GLU A 227 20.65 6.29 -17.86
C GLU A 227 20.81 6.50 -16.35
N ALA A 228 19.86 7.19 -15.72
CA ALA A 228 19.91 7.52 -14.29
C ALA A 228 19.81 6.29 -13.36
N THR A 229 19.15 5.23 -13.82
CA THR A 229 18.90 4.04 -12.99
C THR A 229 19.77 2.84 -13.36
N GLY A 230 20.43 2.85 -14.51
CA GLY A 230 21.13 1.69 -15.08
C GLY A 230 20.17 0.58 -15.55
N ALA A 231 18.88 0.86 -15.61
CA ALA A 231 17.88 -0.15 -15.95
C ALA A 231 17.91 -0.49 -17.44
N PRO A 232 17.98 -1.77 -17.83
CA PRO A 232 17.97 -2.17 -19.24
C PRO A 232 16.62 -1.94 -19.93
N ARG A 233 15.54 -1.83 -19.14
CA ARG A 233 14.16 -1.64 -19.62
C ARG A 233 13.36 -0.77 -18.68
N VAL A 234 12.35 -0.09 -19.24
CA VAL A 234 11.31 0.62 -18.50
C VAL A 234 9.97 -0.02 -18.84
N HIS A 235 9.22 -0.38 -17.84
CA HIS A 235 7.83 -0.82 -18.01
C HIS A 235 6.91 0.38 -17.88
N VAL A 236 5.94 0.48 -18.79
CA VAL A 236 4.90 1.52 -18.75
C VAL A 236 3.56 0.84 -18.57
N TRP A 237 2.80 1.24 -17.57
CA TRP A 237 1.46 0.74 -17.37
C TRP A 237 0.53 1.77 -16.73
N SER A 238 -0.77 1.61 -16.92
CA SER A 238 -1.82 2.39 -16.27
C SER A 238 -2.81 1.45 -15.58
N ASN A 239 -3.19 1.80 -14.37
CA ASN A 239 -4.22 1.09 -13.61
C ASN A 239 -5.01 2.12 -12.80
N MET A 240 -6.27 2.32 -13.11
CA MET A 240 -7.16 3.28 -12.48
C MET A 240 -8.17 2.65 -11.50
N GLU A 241 -8.05 1.36 -11.21
CA GLU A 241 -9.02 0.67 -10.33
C GLU A 241 -8.94 1.17 -8.87
N GLY A 242 -7.73 1.41 -8.37
CA GLY A 242 -7.51 1.87 -7.00
C GLY A 242 -7.63 3.38 -6.82
N THR A 243 -7.45 4.15 -7.89
CA THR A 243 -7.54 5.61 -7.89
C THR A 243 -8.20 6.04 -9.20
N PRO A 244 -9.47 6.47 -9.16
CA PRO A 244 -10.23 6.85 -10.35
C PRO A 244 -9.78 8.20 -10.89
N HIS A 245 -8.60 8.23 -11.49
CA HIS A 245 -7.97 9.37 -12.12
C HIS A 245 -6.88 8.87 -13.05
N PHE A 246 -6.82 9.38 -14.26
CA PHE A 246 -5.83 8.92 -15.22
C PHE A 246 -4.41 9.18 -14.73
N HIS A 247 -3.66 8.12 -14.63
CA HIS A 247 -2.23 8.15 -14.34
C HIS A 247 -1.52 6.98 -15.02
N THR A 248 -0.23 7.14 -15.23
CA THR A 248 0.62 6.09 -15.81
C THR A 248 1.94 6.01 -15.06
N TRP A 249 2.42 4.80 -14.92
CA TRP A 249 3.67 4.49 -14.26
C TRP A 249 4.76 4.18 -15.27
N MET A 250 5.96 4.69 -15.04
CA MET A 250 7.18 4.28 -15.74
C MET A 250 8.13 3.64 -14.72
N VAL A 251 8.21 2.32 -14.73
CA VAL A 251 8.96 1.56 -13.72
C VAL A 251 10.24 1.01 -14.31
N PRO A 252 11.41 1.47 -13.87
CA PRO A 252 12.70 0.96 -14.33
C PRO A 252 12.90 -0.45 -13.81
N ARG A 253 13.24 -1.39 -14.69
CA ARG A 253 13.54 -2.76 -14.31
C ARG A 253 14.97 -2.84 -13.81
N VAL A 254 15.16 -2.96 -12.51
CA VAL A 254 16.45 -3.32 -11.93
C VAL A 254 16.75 -4.80 -12.17
N THR A 255 18.01 -5.16 -12.37
CA THR A 255 18.44 -6.41 -13.03
C THR A 255 18.27 -7.69 -12.21
N GLU A 256 18.14 -7.61 -10.91
CA GLU A 256 18.18 -8.76 -10.00
C GLU A 256 16.80 -9.37 -9.71
N VAL A 257 15.75 -8.79 -10.23
CA VAL A 257 14.38 -9.25 -10.02
C VAL A 257 13.91 -10.10 -11.21
N PRO A 258 13.18 -11.21 -11.01
CA PRO A 258 12.60 -12.00 -12.10
C PRO A 258 11.82 -11.15 -13.08
N SER A 259 11.85 -11.50 -14.37
CA SER A 259 11.24 -10.71 -15.44
C SER A 259 9.72 -10.92 -15.55
N GLY A 260 9.06 -10.05 -16.36
CA GLY A 260 7.65 -10.18 -16.71
C GLY A 260 6.73 -9.87 -15.53
N ARG A 261 5.66 -10.66 -15.40
CA ARG A 261 4.63 -10.45 -14.36
C ARG A 261 5.17 -10.52 -12.92
N HIS A 262 6.24 -11.27 -12.69
CA HIS A 262 6.86 -11.36 -11.36
C HIS A 262 7.50 -10.04 -10.95
N PHE A 263 8.10 -9.31 -11.89
CA PHE A 263 8.60 -7.97 -11.64
C PHE A 263 7.47 -6.98 -11.37
N ILE A 264 6.39 -7.05 -12.17
CA ILE A 264 5.21 -6.18 -11.98
C ILE A 264 4.57 -6.41 -10.61
N ALA A 265 4.47 -7.67 -10.18
CA ALA A 265 3.91 -8.04 -8.88
C ALA A 265 4.80 -7.62 -7.69
N ASN A 266 6.13 -7.62 -7.89
CA ASN A 266 7.09 -7.31 -6.82
C ASN A 266 8.25 -6.45 -7.37
N PRO A 267 8.00 -5.18 -7.72
CA PRO A 267 9.02 -4.32 -8.33
C PRO A 267 10.10 -3.86 -7.32
N GLY A 268 9.89 -4.14 -6.03
CA GLY A 268 10.72 -3.62 -4.95
C GLY A 268 10.27 -2.23 -4.47
N TYR A 269 11.02 -1.66 -3.56
CA TYR A 269 10.78 -0.31 -3.04
C TYR A 269 12.11 0.35 -2.67
N CYS A 270 12.10 1.67 -2.56
CA CYS A 270 13.26 2.47 -2.18
C CYS A 270 12.92 3.38 -0.99
N THR A 271 13.97 3.90 -0.36
CA THR A 271 13.88 4.96 0.66
C THR A 271 13.56 6.32 0.02
N ALA A 272 13.15 7.29 0.84
CA ALA A 272 12.94 8.66 0.37
C ALA A 272 14.24 9.29 -0.19
N VAL A 273 15.37 9.02 0.43
CA VAL A 273 16.68 9.51 -0.01
C VAL A 273 17.04 8.96 -1.40
N GLU A 274 16.89 7.65 -1.60
CA GLU A 274 17.15 7.01 -2.89
C GLU A 274 16.21 7.52 -3.99
N ALA A 275 14.96 7.84 -3.64
CA ALA A 275 14.00 8.44 -4.57
C ALA A 275 14.43 9.85 -4.99
N GLU A 276 14.86 10.70 -4.03
CA GLU A 276 15.35 12.05 -4.30
C GLU A 276 16.63 12.05 -5.16
N GLU A 277 17.58 11.17 -4.84
CA GLU A 277 18.80 10.97 -5.63
C GLU A 277 18.50 10.55 -7.07
N ALA A 278 17.53 9.64 -7.24
CA ALA A 278 17.09 9.21 -8.57
C ALA A 278 16.47 10.37 -9.37
N VAL A 279 15.60 11.17 -8.75
CA VAL A 279 15.01 12.35 -9.40
C VAL A 279 16.09 13.34 -9.83
N HIS A 280 17.09 13.55 -8.98
CA HIS A 280 18.22 14.43 -9.31
C HIS A 280 19.02 13.94 -10.54
N ALA A 281 19.31 12.62 -10.56
CA ALA A 281 20.00 11.98 -11.67
C ALA A 281 19.18 12.04 -12.97
N ILE A 282 17.88 11.76 -12.90
CA ILE A 282 16.98 11.83 -14.06
C ILE A 282 16.89 13.26 -14.60
N ARG A 283 16.78 14.27 -13.72
CA ARG A 283 16.74 15.68 -14.13
C ARG A 283 18.02 16.08 -14.89
N LYS A 284 19.17 15.69 -14.37
CA LYS A 284 20.46 15.93 -15.02
C LYS A 284 20.55 15.27 -16.40
N ALA A 285 20.08 14.02 -16.52
CA ALA A 285 20.05 13.30 -17.79
C ALA A 285 19.09 13.98 -18.79
N LEU A 286 17.90 14.40 -18.36
CA LEU A 286 16.95 15.16 -19.19
C LEU A 286 17.54 16.44 -19.75
N GLU A 287 18.27 17.21 -18.93
CA GLU A 287 18.94 18.43 -19.37
C GLU A 287 20.07 18.16 -20.38
N SER A 288 20.77 17.04 -20.21
CA SER A 288 21.82 16.61 -21.17
C SER A 288 21.24 16.23 -22.53
N HIS A 289 20.18 15.42 -22.53
CA HIS A 289 19.49 15.00 -23.76
C HIS A 289 18.89 16.19 -24.53
N ALA A 290 18.26 17.14 -23.79
CA ALA A 290 17.69 18.35 -24.41
C ALA A 290 18.77 19.23 -25.13
N ARG A 291 19.97 19.32 -24.58
CA ARG A 291 21.09 20.04 -25.25
C ARG A 291 21.51 19.35 -26.52
N THR A 292 21.64 18.03 -26.51
CA THR A 292 22.05 17.25 -27.68
C THR A 292 21.02 17.33 -28.82
N GLU A 293 19.72 17.36 -28.50
CA GLU A 293 18.65 17.53 -29.51
C GLU A 293 18.61 18.95 -30.11
N ALA A 294 19.02 19.98 -29.36
CA ALA A 294 19.05 21.35 -29.84
C ALA A 294 20.25 21.63 -30.77
N ASP A 295 21.31 20.83 -30.67
CA ASP A 295 22.54 20.95 -31.46
C ASP A 295 22.49 20.12 -32.77
N THR A 296 21.37 19.38 -33.03
CA THR A 296 21.17 18.52 -34.21
C THR A 296 20.08 19.06 -35.11
#